data_74a6c7985cfd143d9d4655132e6ccc44
#
_entry.id   74a6c7985cfd143d9d4655132e6ccc44
#
_cell.length_a   1.000
_cell.length_b   1.000
_cell.length_c   1.000
_cell.angle_alpha   90.00
_cell.angle_beta   90.00
_cell.angle_gamma   90.00
#
_symmetry.space_group_name_H-M   'P 1'
#
loop_
_entity.id
_entity.type
_entity.pdbx_description
1 polymer ?
#
loop_
_entity_poly.entity_id
_entity_poly.type
_entity_poly.pdbx_seq_one_letter_code
_entity_poly.pdbx_strand_id
1 'polypeptide(L)'
;MLPTLRPGDRLLVSYRRTPREGDLVVARLADGTVSVKRAVERRTTRSGAPAWWLLSDNPGEGVDSRHRGPVPEADVIALTVARLWPRPRLL
;
A
#
# COMPACT_ATOMS: atom_id res chain seq x y z
N MET A 1 -4.36 -7.26 -5.79
CA MET A 1 -4.78 -7.30 -4.38
C MET A 1 -6.26 -7.62 -4.28
N LEU A 2 -6.55 -8.89 -4.16
CA LEU A 2 -7.91 -9.38 -4.01
C LEU A 2 -8.29 -9.42 -2.52
N PRO A 3 -9.57 -9.19 -2.15
CA PRO A 3 -10.72 -8.98 -3.03
C PRO A 3 -10.94 -7.52 -3.44
N THR A 4 -10.19 -6.56 -2.85
CA THR A 4 -10.42 -5.14 -3.09
C THR A 4 -10.09 -4.73 -4.51
N LEU A 5 -8.96 -5.17 -5.02
CA LEU A 5 -8.48 -4.85 -6.36
C LEU A 5 -8.09 -6.13 -7.10
N ARG A 6 -8.26 -6.12 -8.42
CA ARG A 6 -7.91 -7.22 -9.30
C ARG A 6 -6.92 -6.76 -10.38
N PRO A 7 -6.12 -7.68 -10.95
CA PRO A 7 -5.28 -7.35 -12.09
C PRO A 7 -6.11 -6.67 -13.19
N GLY A 8 -5.57 -5.61 -13.76
CA GLY A 8 -6.27 -4.83 -14.79
C GLY A 8 -7.13 -3.69 -14.27
N ASP A 9 -7.35 -3.58 -12.96
CA ASP A 9 -8.04 -2.43 -12.39
C ASP A 9 -7.23 -1.15 -12.63
N ARG A 10 -7.92 -0.08 -12.97
CA ARG A 10 -7.31 1.24 -13.10
C ARG A 10 -7.62 2.07 -11.87
N LEU A 11 -6.61 2.75 -11.33
CA LEU A 11 -6.68 3.43 -10.06
C LEU A 11 -6.43 4.92 -10.22
N LEU A 12 -7.13 5.72 -9.40
CA LEU A 12 -6.81 7.11 -9.18
C LEU A 12 -5.93 7.19 -7.94
N VAL A 13 -4.75 7.80 -8.08
CA VAL A 13 -3.80 7.93 -6.97
C VAL A 13 -3.52 9.40 -6.68
N SER A 14 -3.13 9.68 -5.44
CA SER A 14 -2.70 11.01 -5.00
C SER A 14 -1.28 10.93 -4.47
N TYR A 15 -0.40 11.78 -5.00
CA TYR A 15 0.98 11.89 -4.55
C TYR A 15 1.17 12.94 -3.44
N ARG A 16 0.12 13.69 -3.13
CA ARG A 16 0.19 14.84 -2.21
C ARG A 16 -0.28 14.53 -0.79
N ARG A 17 -1.07 13.46 -0.63
CA ARG A 17 -1.65 13.13 0.66
C ARG A 17 -0.70 12.28 1.48
N THR A 18 -0.59 12.61 2.77
CA THR A 18 0.07 11.72 3.73
C THR A 18 -0.85 10.55 4.04
N PRO A 19 -0.36 9.31 3.97
CA PRO A 19 -1.16 8.14 4.31
C PRO A 19 -1.63 8.16 5.76
N ARG A 20 -2.79 7.56 6.00
CA ARG A 20 -3.35 7.32 7.32
C ARG A 20 -3.63 5.84 7.49
N GLU A 21 -3.78 5.41 8.73
CA GLU A 21 -4.15 4.03 9.01
C GLU A 21 -5.45 3.67 8.31
N GLY A 22 -5.46 2.54 7.62
CA GLY A 22 -6.59 2.06 6.81
C GLY A 22 -6.53 2.41 5.34
N ASP A 23 -5.61 3.29 4.92
CA ASP A 23 -5.51 3.70 3.52
C ASP A 23 -4.88 2.60 2.64
N LEU A 24 -5.34 2.54 1.38
CA LEU A 24 -4.62 1.79 0.35
C LEU A 24 -3.51 2.68 -0.22
N VAL A 25 -2.31 2.13 -0.28
CA VAL A 25 -1.15 2.88 -0.76
C VAL A 25 -0.42 2.12 -1.85
N VAL A 26 0.28 2.85 -2.71
CA VAL A 26 1.23 2.31 -3.66
C VAL A 26 2.61 2.44 -3.03
N ALA A 27 3.30 1.33 -2.87
CA ALA A 27 4.60 1.32 -2.19
C ALA A 27 5.63 0.52 -2.97
N ARG A 28 6.89 0.93 -2.82
CA ARG A 28 8.03 0.17 -3.32
C ARG A 28 8.54 -0.73 -2.20
N LEU A 29 8.55 -2.02 -2.45
CA LEU A 29 9.03 -3.00 -1.49
C LEU A 29 10.56 -3.13 -1.55
N ALA A 30 11.15 -3.81 -0.57
CA ALA A 30 12.61 -3.93 -0.46
C ALA A 30 13.27 -4.58 -1.67
N ASP A 31 12.54 -5.45 -2.39
CA ASP A 31 13.03 -6.10 -3.62
C ASP A 31 12.87 -5.23 -4.88
N GLY A 32 12.37 -3.99 -4.73
CA GLY A 32 12.12 -3.08 -5.84
C GLY A 32 10.75 -3.20 -6.47
N THR A 33 9.95 -4.19 -6.07
CA THR A 33 8.59 -4.37 -6.59
C THR A 33 7.69 -3.23 -6.12
N VAL A 34 6.89 -2.68 -7.04
CA VAL A 34 5.86 -1.68 -6.73
C VAL A 34 4.53 -2.40 -6.59
N SER A 35 3.84 -2.17 -5.48
CA SER A 35 2.64 -2.92 -5.15
C SER A 35 1.63 -2.06 -4.41
N VAL A 36 0.35 -2.42 -4.49
CA VAL A 36 -0.72 -1.77 -3.73
C VAL A 36 -0.97 -2.58 -2.47
N LYS A 37 -0.92 -1.92 -1.31
CA LYS A 37 -1.08 -2.54 -0.01
C LYS A 37 -1.95 -1.67 0.90
N ARG A 38 -2.46 -2.28 1.97
CA ARG A 38 -3.19 -1.56 3.01
C ARG A 38 -2.22 -1.08 4.08
N ALA A 39 -2.21 0.24 4.34
CA ALA A 39 -1.43 0.81 5.44
C ALA A 39 -2.21 0.59 6.74
N VAL A 40 -1.74 -0.35 7.55
CA VAL A 40 -2.47 -0.80 8.73
C VAL A 40 -2.07 -0.01 9.97
N GLU A 41 -0.77 0.22 10.15
CA GLU A 41 -0.25 0.82 11.38
C GLU A 41 1.03 1.58 11.11
N ARG A 42 1.19 2.72 11.78
CA ARG A 42 2.46 3.45 11.77
C ARG A 42 3.50 2.71 12.60
N ARG A 43 4.71 2.66 12.10
CA ARG A 43 5.86 2.04 12.75
C ARG A 43 7.08 2.93 12.57
N THR A 44 8.22 2.45 13.06
CA THR A 44 9.52 3.05 12.79
C THR A 44 10.47 1.97 12.29
N THR A 45 11.44 2.38 11.48
CA THR A 45 12.54 1.49 11.09
C THR A 45 13.52 1.35 12.24
N ARG A 46 14.51 0.46 12.11
CA ARG A 46 15.57 0.31 13.12
C ARG A 46 16.35 1.59 13.35
N SER A 47 16.49 2.43 12.32
CA SER A 47 17.16 3.73 12.43
C SER A 47 16.27 4.84 13.02
N GLY A 48 15.01 4.53 13.34
CA GLY A 48 14.06 5.48 13.88
C GLY A 48 13.29 6.28 12.84
N ALA A 49 13.43 5.97 11.55
CA ALA A 49 12.69 6.67 10.50
C ALA A 49 11.21 6.25 10.49
N PRO A 50 10.29 7.16 10.08
CA PRO A 50 8.88 6.80 9.96
C PRO A 50 8.70 5.66 8.97
N ALA A 51 7.77 4.75 9.29
CA ALA A 51 7.48 3.58 8.46
C ALA A 51 6.02 3.19 8.57
N TRP A 52 5.61 2.27 7.68
CA TRP A 52 4.26 1.73 7.67
C TRP A 52 4.28 0.21 7.68
N TRP A 53 3.40 -0.38 8.47
CA TRP A 53 3.09 -1.80 8.40
C TRP A 53 2.05 -1.98 7.30
N LEU A 54 2.45 -2.61 6.19
CA LEU A 54 1.63 -2.77 4.99
C LEU A 54 1.20 -4.22 4.86
N LEU A 55 -0.10 -4.44 4.67
CA LEU A 55 -0.65 -5.77 4.47
C LEU A 55 -1.44 -5.86 3.17
N SER A 56 -1.40 -7.03 2.55
CA SER A 56 -2.33 -7.38 1.47
C SER A 56 -3.73 -7.58 2.05
N ASP A 57 -4.76 -7.11 1.34
CA ASP A 57 -6.15 -7.37 1.75
C ASP A 57 -6.47 -8.87 1.66
N ASN A 58 -5.79 -9.60 0.78
CA ASN A 58 -5.85 -11.06 0.75
C ASN A 58 -4.58 -11.63 1.39
N PRO A 59 -4.66 -12.19 2.62
CA PRO A 59 -3.48 -12.65 3.35
C PRO A 59 -2.67 -13.74 2.65
N GLY A 60 -3.29 -14.50 1.74
CA GLY A 60 -2.62 -15.56 1.00
C GLY A 60 -1.92 -15.09 -0.27
N GLU A 61 -1.98 -13.80 -0.59
CA GLU A 61 -1.50 -13.26 -1.85
C GLU A 61 -0.33 -12.30 -1.65
N GLY A 62 0.77 -12.60 -2.34
CA GLY A 62 1.92 -11.70 -2.42
C GLY A 62 2.75 -11.60 -1.14
N VAL A 63 3.68 -10.67 -1.16
CA VAL A 63 4.60 -10.36 -0.07
C VAL A 63 4.21 -9.04 0.56
N ASP A 64 4.21 -8.98 1.88
CA ASP A 64 3.90 -7.77 2.63
C ASP A 64 4.76 -7.67 3.90
N SER A 65 4.39 -6.75 4.83
CA SER A 65 5.18 -6.52 6.04
C SER A 65 5.29 -7.72 6.97
N ARG A 66 4.37 -8.68 6.88
CA ARG A 66 4.50 -9.94 7.66
C ARG A 66 5.75 -10.73 7.25
N HIS A 67 6.21 -10.54 6.02
CA HIS A 67 7.38 -11.24 5.46
C HIS A 67 8.64 -10.37 5.51
N ARG A 68 8.50 -9.05 5.34
CA ARG A 68 9.63 -8.14 5.09
C ARG A 68 9.81 -7.06 6.16
N GLY A 69 8.89 -6.94 7.12
CA GLY A 69 8.91 -5.88 8.11
C GLY A 69 8.33 -4.56 7.61
N PRO A 70 8.41 -3.49 8.43
CA PRO A 70 7.84 -2.18 8.07
C PRO A 70 8.51 -1.60 6.83
N VAL A 71 7.70 -0.89 6.03
CA VAL A 71 8.18 -0.20 4.82
C VAL A 71 8.43 1.27 5.17
N PRO A 72 9.62 1.82 4.93
CA PRO A 72 9.89 3.23 5.18
C PRO A 72 8.87 4.13 4.48
N GLU A 73 8.43 5.19 5.15
CA GLU A 73 7.45 6.12 4.58
C GLU A 73 7.94 6.71 3.25
N ALA A 74 9.25 6.91 3.10
CA ALA A 74 9.84 7.39 1.84
C ALA A 74 9.59 6.46 0.65
N ASP A 75 9.32 5.17 0.90
CA ASP A 75 9.02 4.19 -0.14
C ASP A 75 7.50 4.06 -0.40
N VAL A 76 6.67 4.75 0.34
CA VAL A 76 5.24 4.86 0.07
C VAL A 76 5.06 5.97 -0.96
N ILE A 77 4.80 5.57 -2.21
CA ILE A 77 4.85 6.47 -3.36
C ILE A 77 3.58 7.33 -3.47
N ALA A 78 2.43 6.74 -3.23
CA ALA A 78 1.15 7.40 -3.46
C ALA A 78 0.04 6.77 -2.64
N LEU A 79 -1.02 7.55 -2.43
CA LEU A 79 -2.27 7.10 -1.82
C LEU A 79 -3.24 6.71 -2.92
N THR A 80 -3.85 5.53 -2.82
CA THR A 80 -4.88 5.09 -3.75
C THR A 80 -6.23 5.57 -3.25
N VAL A 81 -6.90 6.44 -4.01
CA VAL A 81 -8.16 7.07 -3.57
C VAL A 81 -9.40 6.49 -4.22
N ALA A 82 -9.28 5.95 -5.45
CA ALA A 82 -10.44 5.41 -6.17
C ALA A 82 -10.02 4.36 -7.17
N ARG A 83 -10.95 3.46 -7.49
CA ARG A 83 -10.83 2.58 -8.66
C ARG A 83 -11.62 3.20 -9.81
N LEU A 84 -10.96 3.40 -10.95
CA LEU A 84 -11.58 3.99 -12.14
C LEU A 84 -12.13 2.95 -13.11
N TRP A 85 -11.55 1.78 -13.14
CA TRP A 85 -11.90 0.71 -14.07
C TRP A 85 -11.72 -0.65 -13.41
N PRO A 86 -12.60 -1.64 -13.62
CA PRO A 86 -13.77 -1.62 -14.52
C PRO A 86 -14.99 -0.92 -13.96
N ARG A 87 -15.09 -0.74 -12.65
CA ARG A 87 -16.22 -0.08 -12.01
C ARG A 87 -15.72 0.99 -11.05
N PRO A 88 -16.07 2.29 -11.29
CA PRO A 88 -15.64 3.37 -10.40
C PRO A 88 -16.14 3.15 -8.97
N ARG A 89 -15.23 3.36 -8.01
CA ARG A 89 -15.61 3.34 -6.59
C ARG A 89 -14.50 3.96 -5.75
N LEU A 90 -14.89 4.61 -4.65
CA LEU A 90 -13.95 5.11 -3.65
C LEU A 90 -13.39 3.95 -2.82
N LEU A 91 -12.13 4.07 -2.47
CA LEU A 91 -11.43 3.04 -1.70
C LEU A 91 -11.10 3.50 -0.29
#